data_ce92c6354bf46e8a4e23c7daf017b7bf
#
_entry.id   ce92c6354bf46e8a4e23c7daf017b7bf
#
_cell.length_a   1.000
_cell.length_b   1.000
_cell.length_c   1.000
_cell.angle_alpha   90.00
_cell.angle_beta   90.00
_cell.angle_gamma   90.00
#
_symmetry.space_group_name_H-M   'P 1'
#
loop_
_entity.id
_entity.type
_entity.pdbx_description
1 polymer ?
#
loop_
_entity_poly.entity_id
_entity_poly.type
_entity_poly.pdbx_seq_one_letter_code
_entity_poly.pdbx_strand_id
1 'polypeptide(L)'
;MALTPLDDLNRLYGKLKRRAGAAEVWSNYYNGNVPLKFASPEFKGQTGSLFDDFSDNWCQVVPDATVERLVPIAFRLNDGTIDPQAWDAWRRNEADVEVGLAFLEALIAGRSFGLVWKPDGINTEITFHDVRQAIVDYVPGKRRVRRAGLLLWRDGDQERASLFYPDAVYLWVRTVGQLDGYGHELSATFGGSGWVSAGTLPNPLKVVPLVALENRARLRGKPTSEIASVAPLQDSVNTLWAHLMTAADERAVPARAVLGMDRPTKEILDQDGEVIGEEDLPIDRFRRDRLLWLEREGAQIAEFSAADLTNYTSVIETAVRHIAAQTRTPPSYLTGEMVNISADALVASEAGLVAKVQERQRYFGAALRELMRLEALASGDASRAEAISMGSVVWRDAQFRSEAQYADALTKYKAINVPDEALWERMPDTTPEEIERWKSMRDDQAAAIVGGNIAGLFGPKPDDTSGDVVPAE
;
A
#
# COMPACT_ATOMS: atom_id res chain seq x y z
N MET A 1 38.89 -13.04 -3.48
CA MET A 1 39.08 -11.92 -4.42
C MET A 1 37.98 -10.90 -4.18
N ALA A 2 38.32 -9.62 -4.10
CA ALA A 2 37.34 -8.56 -4.12
C ALA A 2 36.67 -8.55 -5.52
N LEU A 3 35.34 -8.46 -5.56
CA LEU A 3 34.60 -8.34 -6.82
C LEU A 3 34.93 -7.01 -7.49
N THR A 4 35.06 -6.99 -8.81
CA THR A 4 35.13 -5.72 -9.53
C THR A 4 33.76 -5.01 -9.46
N PRO A 5 33.67 -3.68 -9.64
CA PRO A 5 32.38 -2.99 -9.67
C PRO A 5 31.43 -3.55 -10.74
N LEU A 6 31.91 -4.00 -11.88
CA LEU A 6 31.11 -4.63 -12.93
C LEU A 6 30.60 -6.00 -12.51
N ASP A 7 31.42 -6.82 -11.85
CA ASP A 7 30.98 -8.13 -11.33
C ASP A 7 29.87 -7.96 -10.27
N ASP A 8 30.03 -6.94 -9.42
CA ASP A 8 29.05 -6.63 -8.40
C ASP A 8 27.74 -6.09 -9.01
N LEU A 9 27.83 -5.23 -10.01
CA LEU A 9 26.68 -4.76 -10.79
C LEU A 9 25.90 -5.97 -11.33
N ASN A 10 26.59 -6.88 -12.07
CA ASN A 10 25.95 -8.06 -12.66
C ASN A 10 25.33 -8.98 -11.60
N ARG A 11 26.00 -9.16 -10.47
CA ARG A 11 25.52 -9.97 -9.35
C ARG A 11 24.26 -9.37 -8.71
N LEU A 12 24.26 -8.07 -8.45
CA LEU A 12 23.13 -7.36 -7.84
C LEU A 12 21.96 -7.27 -8.82
N TYR A 13 22.23 -7.00 -10.07
CA TYR A 13 21.26 -7.02 -11.15
C TYR A 13 20.56 -8.38 -11.27
N GLY A 14 21.32 -9.48 -11.27
CA GLY A 14 20.73 -10.82 -11.26
C GLY A 14 19.87 -11.14 -10.03
N LYS A 15 20.22 -10.60 -8.85
CA LYS A 15 19.38 -10.69 -7.65
C LYS A 15 18.09 -9.85 -7.79
N LEU A 16 18.21 -8.65 -8.34
CA LEU A 16 17.10 -7.74 -8.55
C LEU A 16 16.09 -8.33 -9.53
N LYS A 17 16.55 -8.87 -10.66
CA LYS A 17 15.70 -9.52 -11.66
C LYS A 17 14.87 -10.67 -11.05
N ARG A 18 15.49 -11.54 -10.24
CA ARG A 18 14.76 -12.62 -9.56
C ARG A 18 13.72 -12.10 -8.57
N ARG A 19 14.00 -10.94 -7.95
CA ARG A 19 13.07 -10.30 -7.02
C ARG A 19 11.93 -9.63 -7.76
N ALA A 20 12.19 -8.97 -8.89
CA ALA A 20 11.21 -8.32 -9.73
C ALA A 20 10.10 -9.29 -10.16
N GLY A 21 10.45 -10.49 -10.62
CA GLY A 21 9.44 -11.49 -10.98
C GLY A 21 8.57 -11.98 -9.81
N ALA A 22 9.11 -11.99 -8.58
CA ALA A 22 8.32 -12.32 -7.41
C ALA A 22 7.41 -11.14 -6.98
N ALA A 23 7.86 -9.91 -7.16
CA ALA A 23 7.06 -8.71 -6.86
C ALA A 23 5.90 -8.56 -7.84
N GLU A 24 6.11 -8.86 -9.12
CA GLU A 24 5.09 -8.83 -10.16
C GLU A 24 3.88 -9.71 -9.80
N VAL A 25 4.13 -10.89 -9.25
CA VAL A 25 3.04 -11.77 -8.77
C VAL A 25 2.16 -11.06 -7.76
N TRP A 26 2.74 -10.36 -6.78
CA TRP A 26 1.98 -9.65 -5.76
C TRP A 26 1.29 -8.40 -6.30
N SER A 27 1.92 -7.68 -7.22
CA SER A 27 1.29 -6.56 -7.94
C SER A 27 0.06 -7.01 -8.71
N ASN A 28 0.13 -8.18 -9.38
CA ASN A 28 -1.01 -8.74 -10.08
C ASN A 28 -2.16 -9.10 -9.12
N TYR A 29 -1.87 -9.67 -7.95
CA TYR A 29 -2.92 -9.89 -6.94
C TYR A 29 -3.51 -8.58 -6.42
N TYR A 30 -2.69 -7.57 -6.18
CA TYR A 30 -3.16 -6.25 -5.75
C TYR A 30 -4.07 -5.61 -6.80
N ASN A 31 -3.71 -5.71 -8.07
CA ASN A 31 -4.49 -5.15 -9.18
C ASN A 31 -5.68 -6.03 -9.61
N GLY A 32 -5.86 -7.21 -9.04
CA GLY A 32 -6.90 -8.16 -9.43
C GLY A 32 -6.62 -8.95 -10.72
N ASN A 33 -5.44 -8.80 -11.30
CA ASN A 33 -5.04 -9.43 -12.56
C ASN A 33 -4.51 -10.86 -12.32
N VAL A 34 -5.37 -11.75 -11.86
CA VAL A 34 -4.99 -13.13 -11.54
C VAL A 34 -5.88 -14.14 -12.25
N PRO A 35 -5.32 -15.18 -12.89
CA PRO A 35 -6.10 -16.18 -13.57
C PRO A 35 -6.87 -17.06 -12.58
N LEU A 36 -7.97 -17.69 -13.01
CA LEU A 36 -8.72 -18.66 -12.22
C LEU A 36 -7.87 -19.92 -11.99
N LYS A 37 -7.17 -20.01 -10.85
CA LYS A 37 -6.25 -21.13 -10.59
C LYS A 37 -6.94 -22.46 -10.32
N PHE A 38 -8.05 -22.45 -9.60
CA PHE A 38 -8.75 -23.66 -9.19
C PHE A 38 -9.83 -24.12 -10.17
N ALA A 39 -10.06 -23.37 -11.25
CA ALA A 39 -10.98 -23.81 -12.30
C ALA A 39 -10.39 -24.95 -13.12
N SER A 40 -11.21 -25.97 -13.43
CA SER A 40 -10.79 -27.12 -14.24
C SER A 40 -10.44 -26.69 -15.68
N PRO A 41 -9.58 -27.45 -16.38
CA PRO A 41 -9.31 -27.18 -17.79
C PRO A 41 -10.57 -27.17 -18.66
N GLU A 42 -11.53 -28.07 -18.37
CA GLU A 42 -12.81 -28.15 -19.07
C GLU A 42 -13.63 -26.89 -18.88
N PHE A 43 -13.70 -26.38 -17.63
CA PHE A 43 -14.41 -25.14 -17.31
C PHE A 43 -13.79 -23.96 -18.07
N LYS A 44 -12.46 -23.83 -18.02
CA LYS A 44 -11.71 -22.78 -18.76
C LYS A 44 -11.93 -22.91 -20.28
N GLY A 45 -11.96 -24.12 -20.81
CA GLY A 45 -12.25 -24.37 -22.23
C GLY A 45 -13.67 -23.98 -22.64
N GLN A 46 -14.64 -24.07 -21.72
CA GLN A 46 -16.03 -23.70 -21.98
C GLN A 46 -16.29 -22.19 -21.84
N THR A 47 -15.67 -21.55 -20.83
CA THR A 47 -15.86 -20.13 -20.54
C THR A 47 -14.92 -19.22 -21.34
N GLY A 48 -13.83 -19.77 -21.90
CA GLY A 48 -12.82 -18.99 -22.64
C GLY A 48 -12.25 -17.87 -21.79
N SER A 49 -12.19 -16.66 -22.33
CA SER A 49 -11.69 -15.45 -21.67
C SER A 49 -12.76 -14.70 -20.87
N LEU A 50 -13.95 -15.26 -20.68
CA LEU A 50 -15.09 -14.55 -20.05
C LEU A 50 -14.79 -14.01 -18.65
N PHE A 51 -13.90 -14.68 -17.91
CA PHE A 51 -13.54 -14.32 -16.54
C PHE A 51 -12.08 -13.87 -16.39
N ASP A 52 -11.36 -13.57 -17.47
CA ASP A 52 -9.96 -13.21 -17.41
C ASP A 52 -9.73 -11.87 -16.68
N ASP A 53 -10.67 -10.93 -16.84
CA ASP A 53 -10.62 -9.60 -16.22
C ASP A 53 -11.54 -9.50 -14.98
N PHE A 54 -12.09 -10.62 -14.51
CA PHE A 54 -12.98 -10.61 -13.35
C PHE A 54 -12.23 -10.96 -12.06
N SER A 55 -12.32 -10.06 -11.07
CA SER A 55 -11.83 -10.32 -9.73
C SER A 55 -12.67 -9.59 -8.69
N ASP A 56 -13.14 -10.31 -7.68
CA ASP A 56 -13.66 -9.74 -6.44
C ASP A 56 -12.46 -9.55 -5.48
N ASN A 57 -11.74 -8.41 -5.66
CA ASN A 57 -10.37 -8.25 -5.22
C ASN A 57 -10.22 -7.80 -3.76
N TRP A 58 -10.20 -8.75 -2.83
CA TRP A 58 -9.91 -8.51 -1.40
C TRP A 58 -8.43 -8.29 -1.12
N CYS A 59 -7.53 -8.69 -2.04
CA CYS A 59 -6.09 -8.48 -1.89
C CYS A 59 -5.68 -7.01 -1.91
N GLN A 60 -6.45 -6.14 -2.54
CA GLN A 60 -6.23 -4.69 -2.53
C GLN A 60 -6.55 -4.08 -1.17
N VAL A 61 -7.67 -4.44 -0.56
CA VAL A 61 -8.14 -3.87 0.71
C VAL A 61 -7.14 -4.08 1.86
N VAL A 62 -6.39 -5.19 1.84
CA VAL A 62 -5.48 -5.56 2.93
C VAL A 62 -4.31 -4.59 3.13
N PRO A 63 -3.51 -4.24 2.11
CA PRO A 63 -2.47 -3.22 2.23
C PRO A 63 -3.06 -1.82 2.36
N ASP A 64 -4.15 -1.47 1.66
CA ASP A 64 -4.77 -0.15 1.68
C ASP A 64 -5.22 0.22 3.10
N ALA A 65 -5.97 -0.65 3.78
CA ALA A 65 -6.40 -0.45 5.17
C ALA A 65 -5.23 -0.24 6.16
N THR A 66 -4.04 -0.71 5.79
CA THR A 66 -2.84 -0.54 6.62
C THR A 66 -2.12 0.76 6.30
N VAL A 67 -1.95 1.10 5.01
CA VAL A 67 -1.20 2.28 4.58
C VAL A 67 -1.90 3.59 4.95
N GLU A 68 -3.23 3.63 4.90
CA GLU A 68 -4.05 4.79 5.30
C GLU A 68 -3.74 5.30 6.72
N ARG A 69 -3.25 4.41 7.59
CA ARG A 69 -2.91 4.71 8.98
C ARG A 69 -1.40 4.87 9.22
N LEU A 70 -0.57 4.77 8.17
CA LEU A 70 0.88 4.93 8.24
C LEU A 70 1.30 6.34 7.84
N VAL A 71 1.01 7.32 8.70
CA VAL A 71 1.28 8.73 8.43
C VAL A 71 2.34 9.26 9.40
N PRO A 72 3.59 9.49 8.97
CA PRO A 72 4.58 10.21 9.76
C PRO A 72 4.21 11.68 9.81
N ILE A 73 4.33 12.30 10.98
CA ILE A 73 3.98 13.71 11.20
C ILE A 73 5.15 14.56 11.71
N ALA A 74 6.20 13.95 12.24
CA ALA A 74 7.41 14.65 12.66
C ALA A 74 8.57 13.67 12.87
N PHE A 75 9.77 14.24 13.00
CA PHE A 75 10.99 13.54 13.43
C PHE A 75 11.48 14.15 14.74
N ARG A 76 11.90 13.30 15.68
CA ARG A 76 12.46 13.73 16.97
C ARG A 76 13.94 13.36 17.06
N LEU A 77 14.69 14.25 17.67
CA LEU A 77 16.07 14.02 18.06
C LEU A 77 16.17 13.12 19.31
N ASN A 78 17.38 12.78 19.71
CA ASN A 78 17.65 11.92 20.86
C ASN A 78 17.24 12.52 22.21
N ASP A 79 17.14 13.84 22.32
CA ASP A 79 16.66 14.57 23.49
C ASP A 79 15.14 14.68 23.57
N GLY A 80 14.42 14.15 22.57
CA GLY A 80 12.96 14.18 22.47
C GLY A 80 12.40 15.43 21.78
N THR A 81 13.23 16.41 21.42
CA THR A 81 12.80 17.60 20.67
C THR A 81 12.48 17.27 19.22
N ILE A 82 11.56 18.01 18.63
CA ILE A 82 11.23 17.88 17.20
C ILE A 82 12.36 18.50 16.38
N ASP A 83 12.73 17.86 15.27
CA ASP A 83 13.70 18.37 14.29
C ASP A 83 12.95 19.10 13.16
N PRO A 84 12.87 20.44 13.19
CA PRO A 84 12.19 21.20 12.15
C PRO A 84 12.93 21.13 10.80
N GLN A 85 14.27 21.01 10.81
CA GLN A 85 15.06 20.94 9.58
C GLN A 85 14.81 19.62 8.83
N ALA A 86 14.64 18.51 9.56
CA ALA A 86 14.25 17.24 8.96
C ALA A 86 12.86 17.33 8.32
N TRP A 87 11.90 18.00 9.01
CA TRP A 87 10.55 18.17 8.48
C TRP A 87 10.51 19.11 7.27
N ASP A 88 11.30 20.17 7.27
CA ASP A 88 11.44 21.07 6.11
C ASP A 88 12.07 20.36 4.90
N ALA A 89 13.12 19.55 5.13
CA ALA A 89 13.69 18.72 4.07
C ALA A 89 12.70 17.70 3.53
N TRP A 90 11.89 17.08 4.42
CA TRP A 90 10.85 16.13 4.09
C TRP A 90 9.81 16.75 3.16
N ARG A 91 9.25 17.91 3.51
CA ARG A 91 8.23 18.59 2.69
C ARG A 91 8.80 19.16 1.39
N ARG A 92 10.02 19.70 1.41
CA ARG A 92 10.68 20.22 0.19
C ARG A 92 10.83 19.15 -0.87
N ASN A 93 10.94 17.89 -0.48
CA ASN A 93 11.04 16.74 -1.36
C ASN A 93 9.69 16.04 -1.62
N GLU A 94 8.56 16.63 -1.20
CA GLU A 94 7.22 16.01 -1.29
C GLU A 94 7.17 14.58 -0.69
N ALA A 95 8.08 14.31 0.24
CA ALA A 95 8.23 12.98 0.82
C ALA A 95 7.06 12.60 1.75
N ASP A 96 6.25 13.56 2.18
CA ASP A 96 4.97 13.37 2.88
C ASP A 96 3.92 12.68 1.98
N VAL A 97 3.96 12.92 0.67
CA VAL A 97 3.11 12.26 -0.32
C VAL A 97 3.73 10.93 -0.77
N GLU A 98 4.99 10.97 -1.21
CA GLU A 98 5.66 9.80 -1.81
C GLU A 98 5.89 8.64 -0.83
N VAL A 99 6.04 8.92 0.46
CA VAL A 99 6.24 7.87 1.46
C VAL A 99 5.04 6.93 1.58
N GLY A 100 3.82 7.45 1.36
CA GLY A 100 2.62 6.62 1.31
C GLY A 100 2.68 5.58 0.20
N LEU A 101 3.15 5.99 -0.99
CA LEU A 101 3.37 5.09 -2.13
C LEU A 101 4.46 4.05 -1.80
N ALA A 102 5.55 4.50 -1.15
CA ALA A 102 6.62 3.59 -0.74
C ALA A 102 6.17 2.56 0.31
N PHE A 103 5.31 2.95 1.25
CA PHE A 103 4.73 2.02 2.22
C PHE A 103 3.80 1.03 1.54
N LEU A 104 2.93 1.50 0.64
CA LEU A 104 2.04 0.63 -0.13
C LEU A 104 2.84 -0.42 -0.89
N GLU A 105 3.86 -0.01 -1.63
CA GLU A 105 4.71 -0.93 -2.37
C GLU A 105 5.44 -1.91 -1.44
N ALA A 106 5.91 -1.45 -0.26
CA ALA A 106 6.50 -2.33 0.72
C ALA A 106 5.51 -3.36 1.30
N LEU A 107 4.24 -3.01 1.44
CA LEU A 107 3.18 -3.93 1.88
C LEU A 107 2.81 -4.94 0.78
N ILE A 108 2.80 -4.51 -0.48
CA ILE A 108 2.51 -5.37 -1.64
C ILE A 108 3.69 -6.29 -1.95
N ALA A 109 4.87 -5.74 -2.22
CA ALA A 109 6.03 -6.50 -2.69
C ALA A 109 6.95 -7.00 -1.57
N GLY A 110 6.64 -6.65 -0.31
CA GLY A 110 7.42 -6.99 0.87
C GLY A 110 8.51 -5.97 1.20
N ARG A 111 8.88 -5.07 0.28
CA ARG A 111 9.84 -3.97 0.51
C ARG A 111 9.74 -2.91 -0.56
N SER A 112 10.18 -1.71 -0.21
CA SER A 112 10.52 -0.59 -1.09
C SER A 112 11.84 0.02 -0.66
N PHE A 113 12.29 1.09 -1.30
CA PHE A 113 13.58 1.71 -1.00
C PHE A 113 13.45 3.22 -0.98
N GLY A 114 14.16 3.87 -0.05
CA GLY A 114 14.38 5.31 -0.08
C GLY A 114 15.85 5.59 -0.40
N LEU A 115 16.09 6.61 -1.21
CA LEU A 115 17.41 7.13 -1.55
C LEU A 115 17.52 8.55 -1.05
N VAL A 116 18.66 8.88 -0.45
CA VAL A 116 19.04 10.26 -0.14
C VAL A 116 20.30 10.59 -0.92
N TRP A 117 20.23 11.58 -1.80
CA TRP A 117 21.34 11.97 -2.64
C TRP A 117 21.40 13.49 -2.79
N LYS A 118 22.53 13.99 -3.27
CA LYS A 118 22.75 15.42 -3.52
C LYS A 118 23.35 15.59 -4.91
N PRO A 119 22.51 15.56 -5.95
CA PRO A 119 22.96 15.46 -7.35
C PRO A 119 23.70 16.70 -7.82
N ASP A 120 23.26 17.88 -7.39
CA ASP A 120 23.84 19.20 -7.75
C ASP A 120 24.86 19.70 -6.74
N GLY A 121 25.11 18.95 -5.67
CA GLY A 121 25.99 19.39 -4.57
C GLY A 121 25.38 20.50 -3.69
N ILE A 122 24.18 20.98 -3.97
CA ILE A 122 23.49 22.08 -3.27
C ILE A 122 22.28 21.56 -2.49
N ASN A 123 21.35 20.90 -3.16
CA ASN A 123 20.11 20.42 -2.57
C ASN A 123 20.15 18.92 -2.30
N THR A 124 19.61 18.53 -1.16
CA THR A 124 19.42 17.12 -0.81
C THR A 124 18.09 16.65 -1.39
N GLU A 125 18.12 15.58 -2.18
CA GLU A 125 16.96 14.91 -2.71
C GLU A 125 16.67 13.63 -1.92
N ILE A 126 15.38 13.42 -1.62
CA ILE A 126 14.85 12.21 -1.01
C ILE A 126 13.89 11.63 -2.03
N THR A 127 14.14 10.42 -2.50
CA THR A 127 13.31 9.75 -3.49
C THR A 127 12.99 8.34 -3.05
N PHE A 128 11.84 7.82 -3.49
CA PHE A 128 11.43 6.45 -3.18
C PHE A 128 11.40 5.60 -4.44
N HIS A 129 11.71 4.32 -4.29
CA HIS A 129 11.91 3.41 -5.41
C HIS A 129 11.27 2.05 -5.15
N ASP A 130 10.72 1.49 -6.20
CA ASP A 130 10.16 0.15 -6.26
C ASP A 130 11.24 -0.93 -6.06
N VAL A 131 10.81 -2.08 -5.58
CA VAL A 131 11.63 -3.28 -5.40
C VAL A 131 12.22 -3.81 -6.73
N ARG A 132 11.65 -3.43 -7.86
CA ARG A 132 12.12 -3.78 -9.21
C ARG A 132 13.25 -2.86 -9.69
N GLN A 133 13.37 -1.65 -9.10
CA GLN A 133 14.36 -0.65 -9.47
C GLN A 133 15.59 -0.65 -8.56
N ALA A 134 15.43 -1.02 -7.29
CA ALA A 134 16.47 -0.84 -6.29
C ALA A 134 16.77 -2.12 -5.50
N ILE A 135 18.05 -2.26 -5.10
CA ILE A 135 18.49 -3.36 -4.23
C ILE A 135 19.66 -2.91 -3.34
N VAL A 136 19.62 -3.30 -2.08
CA VAL A 136 20.72 -3.12 -1.12
C VAL A 136 21.33 -4.47 -0.78
N ASP A 137 22.64 -4.52 -0.72
CA ASP A 137 23.43 -5.64 -0.24
C ASP A 137 24.13 -5.28 1.06
N TYR A 138 24.17 -6.24 1.99
CA TYR A 138 24.72 -6.01 3.32
C TYR A 138 26.03 -6.78 3.50
N VAL A 139 26.88 -6.30 4.41
CA VAL A 139 28.09 -7.01 4.80
C VAL A 139 27.71 -8.36 5.44
N PRO A 140 28.30 -9.47 4.98
CA PRO A 140 28.03 -10.79 5.55
C PRO A 140 28.19 -10.79 7.09
N GLY A 141 27.17 -11.30 7.77
CA GLY A 141 27.13 -11.31 9.24
C GLY A 141 26.73 -9.97 9.92
N LYS A 142 26.63 -8.87 9.18
CA LYS A 142 26.27 -7.54 9.71
C LYS A 142 25.03 -7.00 9.04
N ARG A 143 23.84 -7.38 9.53
CA ARG A 143 22.53 -7.03 8.92
C ARG A 143 22.24 -5.52 8.73
N ARG A 144 22.92 -4.65 9.46
CA ARG A 144 22.70 -3.20 9.43
C ARG A 144 23.75 -2.44 8.64
N VAL A 145 24.84 -3.10 8.24
CA VAL A 145 25.94 -2.45 7.51
C VAL A 145 25.72 -2.70 6.01
N ARG A 146 25.29 -1.66 5.31
CA ARG A 146 25.11 -1.68 3.85
C ARG A 146 26.48 -1.72 3.18
N ARG A 147 26.70 -2.70 2.31
CA ARG A 147 27.95 -2.87 1.56
C ARG A 147 27.91 -2.17 0.21
N ALA A 148 26.78 -2.35 -0.48
CA ALA A 148 26.52 -1.77 -1.80
C ALA A 148 25.02 -1.57 -2.00
N GLY A 149 24.66 -0.59 -2.82
CA GLY A 149 23.30 -0.34 -3.30
C GLY A 149 23.30 -0.23 -4.83
N LEU A 150 22.29 -0.74 -5.49
CA LEU A 150 22.08 -0.58 -6.92
C LEU A 150 20.73 0.05 -7.16
N LEU A 151 20.70 1.10 -7.95
CA LEU A 151 19.49 1.72 -8.47
C LEU A 151 19.52 1.67 -10.00
N LEU A 152 18.41 1.28 -10.59
CA LEU A 152 18.19 1.22 -12.03
C LEU A 152 17.05 2.15 -12.41
N TRP A 153 17.22 2.86 -13.51
CA TRP A 153 16.13 3.61 -14.14
C TRP A 153 16.30 3.62 -15.65
N ARG A 154 15.27 4.06 -16.33
CA ARG A 154 15.26 4.14 -17.78
C ARG A 154 15.17 5.59 -18.22
N ASP A 155 15.90 5.91 -19.28
CA ASP A 155 15.95 7.21 -19.91
C ASP A 155 15.89 6.99 -21.43
N GLY A 156 14.67 7.05 -21.98
CA GLY A 156 14.41 6.73 -23.38
C GLY A 156 14.78 5.29 -23.76
N ASP A 157 15.72 5.14 -24.69
CA ASP A 157 16.27 3.86 -25.15
C ASP A 157 17.44 3.35 -24.30
N GLN A 158 17.80 4.08 -23.23
CA GLN A 158 18.90 3.75 -22.35
C GLN A 158 18.41 3.26 -20.99
N GLU A 159 19.00 2.19 -20.53
CA GLU A 159 18.99 1.84 -19.10
C GLU A 159 20.22 2.42 -18.43
N ARG A 160 20.01 3.03 -17.28
CA ARG A 160 21.04 3.59 -16.42
C ARG A 160 21.08 2.87 -15.10
N ALA A 161 22.29 2.68 -14.57
CA ALA A 161 22.50 2.06 -13.28
C ALA A 161 23.47 2.91 -12.45
N SER A 162 23.10 3.17 -11.19
CA SER A 162 23.99 3.71 -10.18
C SER A 162 24.32 2.65 -9.14
N LEU A 163 25.57 2.29 -9.05
CA LEU A 163 26.09 1.35 -8.07
C LEU A 163 26.79 2.13 -6.96
N PHE A 164 26.15 2.20 -5.81
CA PHE A 164 26.61 2.95 -4.63
C PHE A 164 27.47 2.06 -3.73
N TYR A 165 28.67 2.57 -3.43
CA TYR A 165 29.53 2.10 -2.34
C TYR A 165 29.72 3.20 -1.30
N PRO A 166 30.28 2.91 -0.12
CA PRO A 166 30.57 3.95 0.88
C PRO A 166 31.52 5.05 0.41
N ASP A 167 32.43 4.74 -0.51
CA ASP A 167 33.48 5.63 -0.99
C ASP A 167 33.21 6.21 -2.38
N ALA A 168 32.48 5.50 -3.23
CA ALA A 168 32.26 5.88 -4.62
C ALA A 168 30.89 5.44 -5.15
N VAL A 169 30.44 6.12 -6.22
CA VAL A 169 29.28 5.75 -7.03
C VAL A 169 29.74 5.49 -8.45
N TYR A 170 29.50 4.30 -8.95
CA TYR A 170 29.81 3.91 -10.32
C TYR A 170 28.57 4.03 -11.18
N LEU A 171 28.65 4.81 -12.23
CA LEU A 171 27.57 5.05 -13.18
C LEU A 171 27.75 4.16 -14.39
N TRP A 172 26.65 3.52 -14.82
CA TRP A 172 26.63 2.61 -15.95
C TRP A 172 25.46 2.95 -16.85
N VAL A 173 25.65 2.71 -18.15
CA VAL A 173 24.61 2.88 -19.17
C VAL A 173 24.66 1.70 -20.15
N ARG A 174 23.51 1.32 -20.66
CA ARG A 174 23.39 0.42 -21.81
C ARG A 174 22.21 0.81 -22.67
N THR A 175 22.30 0.58 -23.97
CA THR A 175 21.20 0.75 -24.91
C THR A 175 20.30 -0.49 -24.86
N VAL A 176 19.01 -0.29 -24.70
CA VAL A 176 17.98 -1.31 -24.81
C VAL A 176 17.04 -0.84 -25.90
N GLY A 177 16.67 -1.72 -26.83
CA GLY A 177 15.84 -1.34 -27.98
C GLY A 177 14.57 -0.55 -27.55
N GLN A 178 14.02 0.23 -28.49
CA GLN A 178 12.78 0.99 -28.24
C GLN A 178 11.71 0.10 -27.64
N LEU A 179 11.17 0.53 -26.52
CA LEU A 179 9.94 -0.03 -25.97
C LEU A 179 8.77 0.80 -26.51
N ASP A 180 7.75 0.11 -26.95
CA ASP A 180 6.48 0.71 -27.31
C ASP A 180 5.84 1.33 -26.06
N GLY A 181 5.69 2.67 -26.10
CA GLY A 181 4.82 3.48 -25.29
C GLY A 181 4.86 3.34 -23.75
N TYR A 182 4.89 4.42 -23.05
CA TYR A 182 4.83 4.57 -21.60
C TYR A 182 6.03 3.96 -20.84
N GLY A 183 7.11 4.72 -20.74
CA GLY A 183 8.40 4.39 -20.12
C GLY A 183 8.43 4.07 -18.63
N HIS A 184 7.36 3.53 -18.06
CA HIS A 184 7.30 3.10 -16.67
C HIS A 184 7.37 1.60 -16.46
N GLU A 185 7.21 0.80 -17.49
CA GLU A 185 7.42 -0.62 -17.38
C GLU A 185 8.92 -0.94 -17.48
N LEU A 186 9.56 -1.00 -16.35
CA LEU A 186 10.77 -1.79 -16.18
C LEU A 186 10.35 -3.26 -16.34
N SER A 187 10.09 -3.66 -17.57
CA SER A 187 9.77 -5.04 -17.92
C SER A 187 10.75 -5.98 -17.24
N ALA A 188 10.26 -7.10 -16.72
CA ALA A 188 11.07 -8.19 -16.18
C ALA A 188 12.13 -8.76 -17.15
N THR A 189 12.16 -8.28 -18.37
CA THR A 189 13.11 -8.58 -19.44
C THR A 189 14.31 -7.65 -19.46
N PHE A 190 14.92 -7.39 -18.32
CA PHE A 190 16.30 -6.90 -18.32
C PHE A 190 17.20 -8.02 -18.88
N GLY A 191 17.57 -7.97 -20.12
CA GLY A 191 18.38 -8.99 -20.79
C GLY A 191 19.65 -8.40 -21.40
N GLY A 192 20.75 -9.07 -21.16
CA GLY A 192 21.98 -8.85 -21.90
C GLY A 192 23.14 -8.24 -21.13
N SER A 193 24.32 -8.71 -21.48
CA SER A 193 25.62 -8.08 -21.22
C SER A 193 25.73 -6.83 -22.09
N GLY A 194 26.30 -5.76 -21.61
CA GLY A 194 26.50 -4.56 -22.43
C GLY A 194 26.52 -3.28 -21.63
N TRP A 195 26.73 -3.37 -20.32
CA TRP A 195 26.94 -2.20 -19.48
C TRP A 195 28.27 -1.53 -19.84
N VAL A 196 28.21 -0.24 -20.16
CA VAL A 196 29.33 0.63 -20.41
C VAL A 196 29.45 1.61 -19.24
N SER A 197 30.68 1.82 -18.77
CA SER A 197 30.91 2.80 -17.69
C SER A 197 30.58 4.21 -18.19
N ALA A 198 29.74 4.92 -17.46
CA ALA A 198 29.38 6.31 -17.70
C ALA A 198 30.13 7.27 -16.73
N GLY A 199 31.01 6.74 -15.87
CA GLY A 199 31.81 7.52 -14.95
C GLY A 199 31.79 6.99 -13.53
N THR A 200 32.57 7.70 -12.68
CA THR A 200 32.64 7.41 -11.24
C THR A 200 32.62 8.73 -10.48
N LEU A 201 31.79 8.80 -9.45
CA LEU A 201 31.68 9.97 -8.54
C LEU A 201 32.13 9.57 -7.14
N PRO A 202 32.75 10.47 -6.37
CA PRO A 202 32.97 10.23 -4.95
C PRO A 202 31.63 10.20 -4.20
N ASN A 203 31.51 9.34 -3.20
CA ASN A 203 30.37 9.36 -2.29
C ASN A 203 30.71 10.19 -1.03
N PRO A 204 30.17 11.42 -0.92
CA PRO A 204 30.50 12.31 0.20
C PRO A 204 29.93 11.81 1.53
N LEU A 205 28.86 11.00 1.48
CA LEU A 205 28.17 10.48 2.67
C LEU A 205 28.97 9.41 3.42
N LYS A 206 29.97 8.79 2.77
CA LYS A 206 30.78 7.67 3.31
C LYS A 206 29.96 6.45 3.72
N VAL A 207 28.71 6.39 3.33
CA VAL A 207 27.77 5.26 3.53
C VAL A 207 26.94 5.07 2.28
N VAL A 208 26.40 3.87 2.08
CA VAL A 208 25.47 3.61 0.98
C VAL A 208 24.17 4.39 1.23
N PRO A 209 23.75 5.30 0.33
CA PRO A 209 22.63 6.22 0.55
C PRO A 209 21.25 5.58 0.36
N LEU A 210 21.19 4.33 -0.04
CA LEU A 210 19.97 3.59 -0.32
C LEU A 210 19.54 2.80 0.93
N VAL A 211 18.30 2.99 1.38
CA VAL A 211 17.72 2.39 2.58
C VAL A 211 16.52 1.54 2.21
N ALA A 212 16.45 0.30 2.71
CA ALA A 212 15.31 -0.58 2.48
C ALA A 212 14.21 -0.35 3.54
N LEU A 213 12.98 -0.14 3.08
CA LEU A 213 11.76 -0.20 3.87
C LEU A 213 11.21 -1.63 3.79
N GLU A 214 11.39 -2.42 4.85
CA GLU A 214 11.07 -3.86 4.82
C GLU A 214 9.81 -4.17 5.62
N ASN A 215 8.85 -4.85 4.97
CA ASN A 215 7.66 -5.34 5.63
C ASN A 215 7.89 -6.76 6.20
N ARG A 216 7.46 -6.98 7.45
CA ARG A 216 7.48 -8.29 8.14
C ARG A 216 8.79 -9.06 8.00
N ALA A 217 9.92 -8.37 8.11
CA ALA A 217 11.22 -9.00 8.05
C ALA A 217 11.40 -9.98 9.22
N ARG A 218 11.75 -11.24 8.92
CA ARG A 218 12.04 -12.27 9.90
C ARG A 218 13.55 -12.41 10.09
N LEU A 219 13.99 -12.92 11.24
CA LEU A 219 15.43 -13.09 11.53
C LEU A 219 16.18 -13.89 10.45
N ARG A 220 15.57 -14.94 9.92
CA ARG A 220 16.13 -15.78 8.84
C ARG A 220 15.29 -15.74 7.56
N GLY A 221 14.18 -15.02 7.56
CA GLY A 221 13.26 -14.93 6.42
C GLY A 221 13.51 -13.69 5.57
N LYS A 222 12.93 -13.70 4.38
CA LYS A 222 12.82 -12.52 3.53
C LYS A 222 11.62 -11.68 4.00
N PRO A 223 11.62 -10.36 3.76
CA PRO A 223 10.41 -9.56 3.85
C PRO A 223 9.28 -10.16 3.02
N THR A 224 8.06 -10.04 3.52
CA THR A 224 6.90 -10.77 2.98
C THR A 224 5.78 -9.80 2.65
N SER A 225 5.10 -10.03 1.54
CA SER A 225 3.87 -9.34 1.17
C SER A 225 2.76 -9.56 2.21
N GLU A 226 1.94 -8.56 2.47
CA GLU A 226 0.71 -8.69 3.25
C GLU A 226 -0.32 -9.61 2.57
N ILE A 227 -0.28 -9.66 1.24
CA ILE A 227 -1.17 -10.44 0.38
C ILE A 227 -0.82 -11.93 0.41
N ALA A 228 0.46 -12.27 0.68
CA ALA A 228 0.98 -13.64 0.51
C ALA A 228 0.22 -14.72 1.30
N SER A 229 -0.34 -14.38 2.46
CA SER A 229 -1.10 -15.34 3.28
C SER A 229 -2.51 -15.60 2.76
N VAL A 230 -3.08 -14.66 1.99
CA VAL A 230 -4.49 -14.70 1.58
C VAL A 230 -4.68 -14.91 0.07
N ALA A 231 -3.62 -14.84 -0.72
CA ALA A 231 -3.67 -15.11 -2.15
C ALA A 231 -4.39 -16.44 -2.52
N PRO A 232 -4.17 -17.57 -1.82
CA PRO A 232 -4.90 -18.79 -2.13
C PRO A 232 -6.40 -18.71 -1.82
N LEU A 233 -6.81 -17.93 -0.82
CA LEU A 233 -8.23 -17.69 -0.54
C LEU A 233 -8.85 -16.80 -1.63
N GLN A 234 -8.12 -15.78 -2.10
CA GLN A 234 -8.55 -14.96 -3.22
C GLN A 234 -8.75 -15.79 -4.50
N ASP A 235 -7.82 -16.70 -4.80
CA ASP A 235 -7.97 -17.62 -5.93
C ASP A 235 -9.25 -18.47 -5.82
N SER A 236 -9.59 -18.91 -4.60
CA SER A 236 -10.82 -19.66 -4.34
C SER A 236 -12.08 -18.82 -4.53
N VAL A 237 -12.06 -17.57 -4.01
CA VAL A 237 -13.17 -16.62 -4.16
C VAL A 237 -13.46 -16.35 -5.64
N ASN A 238 -12.44 -16.01 -6.42
CA ASN A 238 -12.60 -15.74 -7.86
C ASN A 238 -13.17 -16.96 -8.62
N THR A 239 -12.70 -18.16 -8.28
CA THR A 239 -13.21 -19.40 -8.90
C THR A 239 -14.67 -19.66 -8.50
N LEU A 240 -15.03 -19.46 -7.24
CA LEU A 240 -16.41 -19.63 -6.76
C LEU A 240 -17.36 -18.64 -7.42
N TRP A 241 -16.95 -17.39 -7.61
CA TRP A 241 -17.73 -16.40 -8.35
C TRP A 241 -17.92 -16.79 -9.81
N ALA A 242 -16.89 -17.27 -10.49
CA ALA A 242 -17.01 -17.74 -11.88
C ALA A 242 -18.01 -18.92 -11.99
N HIS A 243 -17.94 -19.87 -11.06
CA HIS A 243 -18.91 -20.96 -11.00
C HIS A 243 -20.33 -20.48 -10.69
N LEU A 244 -20.49 -19.54 -9.75
CA LEU A 244 -21.78 -18.96 -9.38
C LEU A 244 -22.44 -18.25 -10.57
N MET A 245 -21.67 -17.40 -11.29
CA MET A 245 -22.17 -16.68 -12.46
C MET A 245 -22.58 -17.64 -13.58
N THR A 246 -21.76 -18.66 -13.85
CA THR A 246 -22.10 -19.69 -14.83
C THR A 246 -23.35 -20.47 -14.44
N ALA A 247 -23.46 -20.87 -13.18
CA ALA A 247 -24.64 -21.57 -12.68
C ALA A 247 -25.92 -20.70 -12.72
N ALA A 248 -25.77 -19.39 -12.44
CA ALA A 248 -26.87 -18.43 -12.53
C ALA A 248 -27.33 -18.24 -13.98
N ASP A 249 -26.41 -18.16 -14.95
CA ASP A 249 -26.73 -18.10 -16.38
C ASP A 249 -27.43 -19.38 -16.86
N GLU A 250 -26.96 -20.56 -16.42
CA GLU A 250 -27.61 -21.83 -16.70
C GLU A 250 -29.01 -21.94 -16.13
N ARG A 251 -29.23 -21.35 -14.96
CA ARG A 251 -30.55 -21.32 -14.32
C ARG A 251 -31.51 -20.32 -14.98
N ALA A 252 -30.99 -19.21 -15.51
CA ALA A 252 -31.79 -18.20 -16.19
C ALA A 252 -32.39 -18.69 -17.50
N VAL A 253 -31.72 -19.65 -18.16
CA VAL A 253 -32.21 -20.28 -19.41
C VAL A 253 -32.33 -21.80 -19.18
N PRO A 254 -33.45 -22.28 -18.58
CA PRO A 254 -33.62 -23.68 -18.27
C PRO A 254 -33.61 -24.53 -19.52
N ALA A 255 -32.92 -25.67 -19.47
CA ALA A 255 -32.94 -26.65 -20.53
C ALA A 255 -34.36 -27.22 -20.65
N ARG A 256 -34.86 -27.27 -21.87
CA ARG A 256 -36.15 -27.84 -22.20
C ARG A 256 -35.96 -29.20 -22.86
N ALA A 257 -36.87 -30.09 -22.66
CA ALA A 257 -36.85 -31.38 -23.33
C ALA A 257 -38.18 -31.65 -24.03
N VAL A 258 -38.10 -32.14 -25.23
CA VAL A 258 -39.26 -32.63 -25.98
C VAL A 258 -39.18 -34.16 -25.99
N LEU A 259 -40.26 -34.80 -25.60
CA LEU A 259 -40.36 -36.22 -25.43
C LEU A 259 -41.43 -36.80 -26.34
N GLY A 260 -41.12 -37.92 -26.99
CA GLY A 260 -42.10 -38.71 -27.76
C GLY A 260 -42.62 -38.02 -29.02
N MET A 261 -41.89 -37.02 -29.52
CA MET A 261 -42.15 -36.41 -30.84
C MET A 261 -41.00 -36.73 -31.78
N ASP A 262 -41.32 -37.02 -33.03
CA ASP A 262 -40.33 -37.15 -34.08
C ASP A 262 -39.61 -35.80 -34.32
N ARG A 263 -38.40 -35.86 -34.77
CA ARG A 263 -37.62 -34.64 -35.07
C ARG A 263 -38.31 -33.84 -36.16
N PRO A 264 -38.33 -32.51 -36.03
CA PRO A 264 -38.78 -31.69 -37.14
C PRO A 264 -37.77 -31.80 -38.29
N THR A 265 -38.28 -32.19 -39.44
CA THR A 265 -37.55 -32.30 -40.70
C THR A 265 -37.80 -31.06 -41.54
N LYS A 266 -36.86 -30.74 -42.39
CA LYS A 266 -36.99 -29.72 -43.44
C LYS A 266 -37.18 -30.45 -44.76
N GLU A 267 -38.24 -30.15 -45.48
CA GLU A 267 -38.47 -30.68 -46.82
C GLU A 267 -37.41 -30.16 -47.78
N ILE A 268 -36.78 -31.06 -48.52
CA ILE A 268 -35.87 -30.73 -49.60
C ILE A 268 -36.72 -30.70 -50.90
N LEU A 269 -36.84 -29.50 -51.49
CA LEU A 269 -37.55 -29.29 -52.72
C LEU A 269 -36.62 -29.34 -53.91
N ASP A 270 -37.04 -29.87 -55.03
CA ASP A 270 -36.30 -29.80 -56.30
C ASP A 270 -36.51 -28.44 -56.99
N GLN A 271 -35.98 -28.29 -58.23
CA GLN A 271 -36.07 -27.06 -59.01
C GLN A 271 -37.51 -26.73 -59.46
N ASP A 272 -38.40 -27.75 -59.46
CA ASP A 272 -39.78 -27.64 -59.85
C ASP A 272 -40.74 -27.50 -58.66
N GLY A 273 -40.17 -27.49 -57.40
CA GLY A 273 -40.94 -27.31 -56.17
C GLY A 273 -41.55 -28.58 -55.62
N GLU A 274 -41.17 -29.79 -56.11
CA GLU A 274 -41.60 -31.06 -55.56
C GLU A 274 -40.67 -31.54 -54.42
N VAL A 275 -41.28 -32.17 -53.37
CA VAL A 275 -40.50 -32.68 -52.21
C VAL A 275 -39.76 -33.93 -52.62
N ILE A 276 -38.43 -33.87 -52.69
CA ILE A 276 -37.53 -34.96 -53.05
C ILE A 276 -36.95 -35.68 -51.83
N GLY A 277 -37.14 -35.15 -50.62
CA GLY A 277 -36.63 -35.75 -49.41
C GLY A 277 -36.89 -34.89 -48.19
N GLU A 278 -36.60 -35.41 -47.02
CA GLU A 278 -36.60 -34.73 -45.76
C GLU A 278 -35.24 -34.79 -45.15
N GLU A 279 -34.75 -33.66 -44.58
CA GLU A 279 -33.49 -33.55 -43.85
C GLU A 279 -33.80 -33.21 -42.40
N ASP A 280 -33.21 -33.96 -41.46
CA ASP A 280 -33.33 -33.63 -40.04
C ASP A 280 -32.72 -32.24 -39.78
N LEU A 281 -33.40 -31.39 -39.05
CA LEU A 281 -32.83 -30.13 -38.60
C LEU A 281 -31.59 -30.39 -37.75
N PRO A 282 -30.45 -29.76 -38.04
CA PRO A 282 -29.18 -30.02 -37.35
C PRO A 282 -29.29 -29.72 -35.85
N ILE A 283 -28.99 -30.76 -35.04
CA ILE A 283 -29.03 -30.69 -33.57
C ILE A 283 -27.85 -29.81 -33.00
N ASP A 284 -26.96 -29.33 -33.83
CA ASP A 284 -25.85 -28.50 -33.40
C ASP A 284 -26.26 -27.21 -32.66
N ARG A 285 -27.52 -26.80 -32.79
CA ARG A 285 -28.15 -25.76 -31.98
C ARG A 285 -28.50 -26.20 -30.57
N PHE A 286 -28.48 -27.51 -30.27
CA PHE A 286 -28.85 -28.06 -28.95
C PHE A 286 -28.07 -27.37 -27.80
N ARG A 287 -26.77 -27.11 -28.01
CA ARG A 287 -25.91 -26.43 -27.03
C ARG A 287 -26.31 -24.96 -26.80
N ARG A 288 -26.84 -24.27 -27.81
CA ARG A 288 -27.27 -22.87 -27.74
C ARG A 288 -28.71 -22.73 -27.22
N ASP A 289 -29.63 -23.63 -27.65
CA ASP A 289 -31.03 -23.52 -27.35
C ASP A 289 -31.45 -24.38 -26.13
N ARG A 290 -30.50 -25.12 -25.53
CA ARG A 290 -30.69 -26.03 -24.36
C ARG A 290 -31.95 -26.91 -24.50
N LEU A 291 -32.18 -27.41 -25.69
CA LEU A 291 -33.34 -28.27 -26.02
C LEU A 291 -32.87 -29.71 -26.21
N LEU A 292 -33.32 -30.63 -25.34
CA LEU A 292 -33.11 -32.07 -25.47
C LEU A 292 -34.29 -32.68 -26.19
N TRP A 293 -34.01 -33.38 -27.33
CA TRP A 293 -35.05 -34.10 -28.09
C TRP A 293 -34.87 -35.60 -27.91
N LEU A 294 -35.90 -36.29 -27.39
CA LEU A 294 -35.89 -37.72 -27.18
C LEU A 294 -37.07 -38.34 -27.88
N GLU A 295 -36.79 -39.13 -28.91
CA GLU A 295 -37.80 -39.73 -29.81
C GLU A 295 -38.44 -41.01 -29.26
N ARG A 296 -37.88 -41.60 -28.19
CA ARG A 296 -38.31 -42.90 -27.67
C ARG A 296 -39.53 -42.78 -26.78
N GLU A 297 -40.62 -43.49 -27.13
CA GLU A 297 -41.78 -43.62 -26.25
C GLU A 297 -41.37 -44.17 -24.88
N GLY A 298 -41.83 -43.52 -23.81
CA GLY A 298 -41.55 -43.93 -22.43
C GLY A 298 -40.19 -43.44 -21.86
N ALA A 299 -39.48 -42.60 -22.55
CA ALA A 299 -38.32 -41.94 -21.97
C ALA A 299 -38.77 -41.05 -20.81
N GLN A 300 -38.27 -41.32 -19.61
CA GLN A 300 -38.50 -40.47 -18.45
C GLN A 300 -37.34 -39.48 -18.33
N ILE A 301 -37.67 -38.20 -18.19
CA ILE A 301 -36.69 -37.18 -17.87
C ILE A 301 -36.65 -37.01 -16.35
N ALA A 302 -35.47 -37.20 -15.78
CA ALA A 302 -35.20 -36.72 -14.46
C ALA A 302 -34.90 -35.23 -14.58
N GLU A 303 -35.68 -34.39 -13.95
CA GLU A 303 -35.38 -32.99 -13.79
C GLU A 303 -34.20 -32.89 -12.80
N PHE A 304 -33.06 -32.39 -13.26
CA PHE A 304 -31.96 -32.08 -12.36
C PHE A 304 -32.40 -30.91 -11.50
N SER A 305 -32.40 -31.08 -10.18
CA SER A 305 -32.68 -29.99 -9.28
C SER A 305 -31.63 -28.86 -9.51
N ALA A 306 -32.13 -27.64 -9.69
CA ALA A 306 -31.26 -26.50 -9.88
C ALA A 306 -30.31 -26.35 -8.67
N ALA A 307 -29.04 -26.13 -8.93
CA ALA A 307 -28.05 -25.88 -7.88
C ALA A 307 -28.51 -24.73 -6.96
N ASP A 308 -28.40 -24.92 -5.64
CA ASP A 308 -28.70 -23.87 -4.69
C ASP A 308 -27.54 -22.84 -4.70
N LEU A 309 -27.79 -21.66 -5.28
CA LEU A 309 -26.81 -20.60 -5.41
C LEU A 309 -26.42 -19.99 -4.05
N THR A 310 -27.24 -20.12 -3.01
CA THR A 310 -26.99 -19.63 -1.66
C THR A 310 -25.77 -20.34 -1.02
N ASN A 311 -25.51 -21.58 -1.40
CA ASN A 311 -24.35 -22.31 -0.92
C ASN A 311 -23.04 -21.66 -1.39
N TYR A 312 -22.99 -21.13 -2.61
CA TYR A 312 -21.80 -20.44 -3.14
C TYR A 312 -21.54 -19.15 -2.37
N THR A 313 -22.57 -18.32 -2.17
CA THR A 313 -22.42 -17.04 -1.45
C THR A 313 -21.98 -17.26 -0.01
N SER A 314 -22.49 -18.26 0.69
CA SER A 314 -22.12 -18.56 2.07
C SER A 314 -20.65 -19.02 2.19
N VAL A 315 -20.12 -19.75 1.20
CA VAL A 315 -18.71 -20.15 1.16
C VAL A 315 -17.82 -18.95 0.86
N ILE A 316 -18.21 -18.08 -0.07
CA ILE A 316 -17.51 -16.83 -0.38
C ILE A 316 -17.41 -15.95 0.87
N GLU A 317 -18.54 -15.70 1.57
CA GLU A 317 -18.56 -14.94 2.81
C GLU A 317 -17.64 -15.54 3.89
N THR A 318 -17.60 -16.87 3.98
CA THR A 318 -16.69 -17.56 4.91
C THR A 318 -15.24 -17.34 4.53
N ALA A 319 -14.89 -17.41 3.24
CA ALA A 319 -13.55 -17.13 2.75
C ALA A 319 -13.12 -15.68 3.05
N VAL A 320 -14.01 -14.70 2.81
CA VAL A 320 -13.78 -13.27 3.12
C VAL A 320 -13.56 -13.06 4.62
N ARG A 321 -14.32 -13.71 5.49
CA ARG A 321 -14.10 -13.68 6.94
C ARG A 321 -12.74 -14.27 7.34
N HIS A 322 -12.29 -15.33 6.67
CA HIS A 322 -10.96 -15.89 6.88
C HIS A 322 -9.85 -14.94 6.41
N ILE A 323 -10.05 -14.25 5.29
CA ILE A 323 -9.13 -13.18 4.82
C ILE A 323 -9.04 -12.09 5.90
N ALA A 324 -10.17 -11.60 6.42
CA ALA A 324 -10.22 -10.62 7.49
C ALA A 324 -9.40 -11.05 8.72
N ALA A 325 -9.64 -12.28 9.19
CA ALA A 325 -8.98 -12.83 10.38
C ALA A 325 -7.46 -12.99 10.19
N GLN A 326 -7.02 -13.53 9.03
CA GLN A 326 -5.60 -13.76 8.77
C GLN A 326 -4.81 -12.47 8.57
N THR A 327 -5.44 -11.43 8.03
CA THR A 327 -4.82 -10.14 7.75
C THR A 327 -4.98 -9.12 8.88
N ARG A 328 -5.76 -9.46 9.92
CA ARG A 328 -6.15 -8.54 10.99
C ARG A 328 -6.84 -7.27 10.45
N THR A 329 -7.55 -7.40 9.33
CA THR A 329 -8.37 -6.34 8.76
C THR A 329 -9.78 -6.47 9.31
N PRO A 330 -10.39 -5.40 9.87
CA PRO A 330 -11.74 -5.50 10.40
C PRO A 330 -12.73 -5.98 9.33
N PRO A 331 -13.70 -6.84 9.66
CA PRO A 331 -14.68 -7.32 8.69
C PRO A 331 -15.45 -6.22 7.98
N SER A 332 -15.70 -5.09 8.65
CA SER A 332 -16.37 -3.91 8.09
C SER A 332 -15.65 -3.32 6.86
N TYR A 333 -14.33 -3.43 6.78
CA TYR A 333 -13.54 -3.02 5.60
C TYR A 333 -13.77 -3.95 4.41
N LEU A 334 -14.10 -5.20 4.67
CA LEU A 334 -14.24 -6.23 3.64
C LEU A 334 -15.71 -6.42 3.22
N THR A 335 -16.67 -6.43 4.16
CA THR A 335 -18.07 -6.69 3.85
C THR A 335 -18.92 -5.42 3.72
N GLY A 336 -18.42 -4.27 4.13
CA GLY A 336 -19.17 -3.01 4.15
C GLY A 336 -20.33 -2.99 5.15
N GLU A 337 -20.55 -4.07 5.90
CA GLU A 337 -21.65 -4.18 6.85
C GLU A 337 -21.24 -3.63 8.22
N MET A 338 -21.96 -2.61 8.66
CA MET A 338 -21.91 -2.07 10.02
C MET A 338 -23.32 -2.06 10.63
N VAL A 339 -23.81 -3.24 11.00
CA VAL A 339 -25.16 -3.37 11.59
C VAL A 339 -25.07 -3.30 13.11
N ASN A 340 -25.65 -2.23 13.71
CA ASN A 340 -25.86 -2.06 15.16
C ASN A 340 -24.63 -2.30 16.05
N ILE A 341 -23.45 -1.86 15.62
CA ILE A 341 -22.21 -1.98 16.39
C ILE A 341 -22.11 -0.76 17.32
N SER A 342 -21.89 -1.00 18.62
CA SER A 342 -21.57 0.09 19.57
C SER A 342 -20.17 0.67 19.27
N ALA A 343 -19.93 1.91 19.67
CA ALA A 343 -18.60 2.54 19.49
C ALA A 343 -17.48 1.72 20.12
N ASP A 344 -17.72 1.10 21.28
CA ASP A 344 -16.74 0.24 21.96
C ASP A 344 -16.48 -1.07 21.18
N ALA A 345 -17.50 -1.65 20.59
CA ALA A 345 -17.36 -2.85 19.77
C ALA A 345 -16.62 -2.54 18.47
N LEU A 346 -16.82 -1.37 17.88
CA LEU A 346 -16.05 -0.91 16.71
C LEU A 346 -14.56 -0.77 17.06
N VAL A 347 -14.23 -0.08 18.16
CA VAL A 347 -12.87 0.06 18.65
C VAL A 347 -12.22 -1.31 18.91
N ALA A 348 -12.97 -2.23 19.53
CA ALA A 348 -12.48 -3.58 19.78
C ALA A 348 -12.21 -4.37 18.46
N SER A 349 -13.06 -4.19 17.46
CA SER A 349 -12.88 -4.84 16.14
C SER A 349 -11.63 -4.32 15.39
N GLU A 350 -11.25 -3.08 15.61
CA GLU A 350 -10.06 -2.45 15.00
C GLU A 350 -8.73 -2.75 15.71
N ALA A 351 -8.78 -3.28 16.93
CA ALA A 351 -7.59 -3.50 17.75
C ALA A 351 -6.51 -4.34 17.03
N GLY A 352 -6.93 -5.31 16.20
CA GLY A 352 -6.04 -6.12 15.38
C GLY A 352 -5.30 -5.32 14.31
N LEU A 353 -6.00 -4.44 13.63
CA LEU A 353 -5.44 -3.54 12.60
C LEU A 353 -4.52 -2.50 13.25
N VAL A 354 -4.94 -1.88 14.35
CA VAL A 354 -4.13 -0.93 15.11
C VAL A 354 -2.80 -1.55 15.53
N ALA A 355 -2.83 -2.76 16.11
CA ALA A 355 -1.60 -3.47 16.50
C ALA A 355 -0.71 -3.78 15.29
N LYS A 356 -1.30 -4.15 14.14
CA LYS A 356 -0.58 -4.37 12.89
C LYS A 356 0.10 -3.09 12.41
N VAL A 357 -0.61 -1.97 12.37
CA VAL A 357 -0.09 -0.66 11.97
C VAL A 357 1.06 -0.23 12.88
N GLN A 358 0.90 -0.32 14.21
CA GLN A 358 1.96 0.01 15.16
C GLN A 358 3.21 -0.86 14.99
N GLU A 359 3.05 -2.12 14.61
CA GLU A 359 4.17 -2.98 14.28
C GLU A 359 4.89 -2.46 13.01
N ARG A 360 4.16 -2.03 11.97
CA ARG A 360 4.73 -1.46 10.74
C ARG A 360 5.40 -0.11 10.99
N GLN A 361 4.82 0.75 11.82
CA GLN A 361 5.43 2.00 12.26
C GLN A 361 6.84 1.79 12.87
N ARG A 362 7.05 0.70 13.64
CA ARG A 362 8.38 0.39 14.19
C ARG A 362 9.37 -0.01 13.11
N TYR A 363 8.96 -0.83 12.11
CA TYR A 363 9.86 -1.24 11.03
C TYR A 363 10.18 -0.09 10.08
N PHE A 364 9.16 0.60 9.60
CA PHE A 364 9.34 1.72 8.69
C PHE A 364 9.97 2.92 9.38
N GLY A 365 9.62 3.18 10.64
CA GLY A 365 10.24 4.25 11.43
C GLY A 365 11.76 4.10 11.57
N ALA A 366 12.27 2.88 11.66
CA ALA A 366 13.71 2.67 11.65
C ALA A 366 14.35 3.04 10.30
N ALA A 367 13.67 2.77 9.18
CA ALA A 367 14.14 3.14 7.85
C ALA A 367 14.04 4.65 7.60
N LEU A 368 12.92 5.28 7.99
CA LEU A 368 12.75 6.74 7.87
C LEU A 368 13.78 7.51 8.70
N ARG A 369 14.03 7.07 9.93
CA ARG A 369 15.08 7.66 10.76
C ARG A 369 16.45 7.58 10.10
N GLU A 370 16.77 6.47 9.45
CA GLU A 370 18.01 6.33 8.70
C GLU A 370 18.06 7.23 7.47
N LEU A 371 16.92 7.44 6.77
CA LEU A 371 16.83 8.40 5.66
C LEU A 371 17.11 9.83 6.15
N MET A 372 16.51 10.24 7.28
CA MET A 372 16.76 11.57 7.84
C MET A 372 18.19 11.72 8.36
N ARG A 373 18.80 10.66 8.89
CA ARG A 373 20.22 10.66 9.23
C ARG A 373 21.10 10.89 8.00
N LEU A 374 20.77 10.26 6.88
CA LEU A 374 21.50 10.46 5.62
C LEU A 374 21.27 11.87 5.06
N GLU A 375 20.08 12.43 5.22
CA GLU A 375 19.78 13.81 4.84
C GLU A 375 20.64 14.78 5.64
N ALA A 376 20.72 14.62 6.97
CA ALA A 376 21.57 15.45 7.81
C ALA A 376 23.06 15.35 7.42
N LEU A 377 23.56 14.15 7.09
CA LEU A 377 24.92 13.96 6.57
C LEU A 377 25.12 14.65 5.22
N ALA A 378 24.14 14.57 4.31
CA ALA A 378 24.19 15.24 3.01
C ALA A 378 24.17 16.77 3.14
N SER A 379 23.48 17.29 4.14
CA SER A 379 23.46 18.71 4.49
C SER A 379 24.74 19.17 5.22
N GLY A 380 25.63 18.23 5.60
CA GLY A 380 26.90 18.52 6.27
C GLY A 380 26.81 18.64 7.80
N ASP A 381 25.65 18.30 8.39
CA ASP A 381 25.42 18.36 9.84
C ASP A 381 25.59 16.99 10.49
N ALA A 382 26.82 16.64 10.81
CA ALA A 382 27.16 15.38 11.46
C ALA A 382 26.59 15.27 12.89
N SER A 383 26.45 16.41 13.61
CA SER A 383 25.89 16.42 14.96
C SER A 383 24.40 16.09 14.95
N ARG A 384 23.65 16.71 14.04
CA ARG A 384 22.22 16.40 13.82
C ARG A 384 22.04 14.96 13.35
N ALA A 385 22.90 14.47 12.46
CA ALA A 385 22.86 13.09 11.99
C ALA A 385 23.02 12.08 13.14
N GLU A 386 23.90 12.34 14.10
CA GLU A 386 24.06 11.51 15.29
C GLU A 386 22.82 11.59 16.19
N ALA A 387 22.30 12.79 16.44
CA ALA A 387 21.11 13.00 17.26
C ALA A 387 19.87 12.29 16.66
N ILE A 388 19.66 12.38 15.34
CA ILE A 388 18.59 11.68 14.62
C ILE A 388 18.76 10.16 14.72
N SER A 389 20.00 9.65 14.66
CA SER A 389 20.25 8.20 14.70
C SER A 389 19.65 7.53 15.94
N MET A 390 19.59 8.25 17.05
CA MET A 390 19.04 7.83 18.34
C MET A 390 17.62 8.37 18.59
N GLY A 391 17.10 9.16 17.66
CA GLY A 391 15.78 9.76 17.72
C GLY A 391 14.64 8.82 17.34
N SER A 392 13.48 9.38 17.03
CA SER A 392 12.30 8.62 16.66
C SER A 392 11.44 9.34 15.59
N VAL A 393 10.61 8.59 14.92
CA VAL A 393 9.56 9.13 14.03
C VAL A 393 8.29 9.29 14.86
N VAL A 394 7.65 10.42 14.75
CA VAL A 394 6.32 10.67 15.31
C VAL A 394 5.29 10.27 14.26
N TRP A 395 4.36 9.45 14.65
CA TRP A 395 3.30 8.94 13.79
C TRP A 395 1.96 9.48 14.22
N ARG A 396 1.05 9.68 13.28
CA ARG A 396 -0.37 9.85 13.59
C ARG A 396 -0.87 8.63 14.39
N ASP A 397 -1.83 8.84 15.31
CA ASP A 397 -2.42 7.72 16.06
C ASP A 397 -3.05 6.72 15.07
N ALA A 398 -2.64 5.47 15.20
CA ALA A 398 -3.19 4.39 14.36
C ALA A 398 -4.65 4.07 14.71
N GLN A 399 -5.11 4.45 15.90
CA GLN A 399 -6.49 4.27 16.34
C GLN A 399 -7.30 5.50 15.99
N PHE A 400 -8.41 5.31 15.28
CA PHE A 400 -9.38 6.38 15.09
C PHE A 400 -10.09 6.67 16.41
N ARG A 401 -10.04 7.93 16.85
CA ARG A 401 -10.77 8.42 18.03
C ARG A 401 -11.58 9.64 17.63
N SER A 402 -12.77 9.78 18.21
CA SER A 402 -13.56 11.01 18.03
C SER A 402 -12.91 12.19 18.76
N GLU A 403 -13.16 13.41 18.29
CA GLU A 403 -12.67 14.63 18.96
C GLU A 403 -13.09 14.68 20.45
N ALA A 404 -14.30 14.20 20.75
CA ALA A 404 -14.78 14.13 22.14
C ALA A 404 -13.92 13.19 23.01
N GLN A 405 -13.48 12.04 22.46
CA GLN A 405 -12.59 11.11 23.18
C GLN A 405 -11.20 11.72 23.41
N TYR A 406 -10.67 12.48 22.45
CA TYR A 406 -9.42 13.23 22.62
C TYR A 406 -9.56 14.31 23.67
N ALA A 407 -10.61 15.14 23.62
CA ALA A 407 -10.86 16.20 24.58
C ALA A 407 -11.00 15.67 26.02
N ASP A 408 -11.72 14.55 26.19
CA ASP A 408 -11.86 13.89 27.51
C ASP A 408 -10.51 13.35 28.01
N ALA A 409 -9.72 12.69 27.15
CA ALA A 409 -8.41 12.19 27.52
C ALA A 409 -7.44 13.33 27.89
N LEU A 410 -7.38 14.40 27.11
CA LEU A 410 -6.52 15.57 27.35
C LEU A 410 -6.90 16.27 28.67
N THR A 411 -8.20 16.41 28.93
CA THR A 411 -8.70 16.99 30.20
C THR A 411 -8.26 16.16 31.40
N LYS A 412 -8.35 14.84 31.32
CA LYS A 412 -7.90 13.92 32.37
C LYS A 412 -6.37 13.98 32.57
N TYR A 413 -5.59 14.07 31.50
CA TYR A 413 -4.14 14.27 31.60
C TYR A 413 -3.77 15.61 32.22
N LYS A 414 -4.50 16.69 31.87
CA LYS A 414 -4.31 18.00 32.50
C LYS A 414 -4.59 17.96 34.01
N ALA A 415 -5.61 17.21 34.43
CA ALA A 415 -5.97 17.05 35.85
C ALA A 415 -4.86 16.38 36.69
N ILE A 416 -3.98 15.57 36.05
CA ILE A 416 -2.80 14.97 36.71
C ILE A 416 -1.50 15.74 36.45
N ASN A 417 -1.62 17.03 36.06
CA ASN A 417 -0.51 17.97 35.85
C ASN A 417 0.48 17.57 34.70
N VAL A 418 -0.02 16.93 33.65
CA VAL A 418 0.80 16.80 32.42
C VAL A 418 0.98 18.19 31.79
N PRO A 419 2.22 18.61 31.44
CA PRO A 419 2.47 19.91 30.83
C PRO A 419 1.68 20.12 29.54
N ASP A 420 1.28 21.39 29.27
CA ASP A 420 0.45 21.73 28.11
C ASP A 420 1.12 21.36 26.78
N GLU A 421 2.43 21.55 26.66
CA GLU A 421 3.19 21.18 25.47
C GLU A 421 3.08 19.67 25.17
N ALA A 422 3.16 18.82 26.19
CA ALA A 422 3.02 17.38 26.05
C ALA A 422 1.58 16.97 25.72
N LEU A 423 0.59 17.80 26.03
CA LEU A 423 -0.80 17.61 25.63
C LEU A 423 -1.04 18.01 24.18
N TRP A 424 -0.44 19.12 23.72
CA TRP A 424 -0.54 19.57 22.34
C TRP A 424 0.04 18.55 21.35
N GLU A 425 1.14 17.91 21.71
CA GLU A 425 1.72 16.81 20.91
C GLU A 425 0.82 15.57 20.77
N ARG A 426 -0.19 15.47 21.61
CA ARG A 426 -1.18 14.37 21.60
C ARG A 426 -2.49 14.73 20.92
N MET A 427 -2.66 15.98 20.51
CA MET A 427 -3.84 16.38 19.74
C MET A 427 -3.79 15.79 18.34
N PRO A 428 -4.91 15.28 17.83
CA PRO A 428 -4.94 14.70 16.48
C PRO A 428 -4.61 15.76 15.43
N ASP A 429 -3.94 15.33 14.39
CA ASP A 429 -3.60 16.12 13.19
C ASP A 429 -2.82 17.42 13.47
N THR A 430 -2.23 17.56 14.67
CA THR A 430 -1.43 18.72 15.04
C THR A 430 -0.03 18.62 14.44
N THR A 431 0.36 19.64 13.69
CA THR A 431 1.70 19.73 13.10
C THR A 431 2.70 20.36 14.06
N PRO A 432 4.01 20.09 13.88
CA PRO A 432 5.06 20.74 14.66
C PRO A 432 4.99 22.26 14.62
N GLU A 433 4.63 22.84 13.46
CA GLU A 433 4.50 24.29 13.28
C GLU A 433 3.36 24.87 14.10
N GLU A 434 2.25 24.15 14.23
CA GLU A 434 1.14 24.57 15.07
C GLU A 434 1.53 24.56 16.54
N ILE A 435 2.29 23.56 16.99
CA ILE A 435 2.81 23.51 18.36
C ILE A 435 3.72 24.69 18.63
N GLU A 436 4.67 25.02 17.74
CA GLU A 436 5.55 26.18 17.89
C GLU A 436 4.75 27.49 17.88
N ARG A 437 3.74 27.62 17.02
CA ARG A 437 2.83 28.76 17.01
C ARG A 437 2.08 28.88 18.33
N TRP A 438 1.59 27.78 18.90
CA TRP A 438 0.89 27.82 20.20
C TRP A 438 1.81 28.18 21.36
N LYS A 439 3.07 27.72 21.33
CA LYS A 439 4.10 28.16 22.29
C LYS A 439 4.29 29.67 22.24
N SER A 440 4.51 30.22 21.04
CA SER A 440 4.64 31.66 20.83
C SER A 440 3.42 32.43 21.33
N MET A 441 2.21 31.98 20.99
CA MET A 441 0.96 32.61 21.44
C MET A 441 0.83 32.58 22.96
N ARG A 442 1.22 31.48 23.63
CA ARG A 442 1.20 31.37 25.09
C ARG A 442 2.20 32.33 25.73
N ASP A 443 3.41 32.40 25.17
CA ASP A 443 4.47 33.27 25.69
C ASP A 443 4.09 34.75 25.51
N ASP A 444 3.47 35.12 24.38
CA ASP A 444 2.91 36.44 24.15
C ASP A 444 1.79 36.79 25.17
N GLN A 445 0.88 35.84 25.47
CA GLN A 445 -0.15 36.02 26.49
C GLN A 445 0.46 36.22 27.89
N ALA A 446 1.48 35.41 28.24
CA ALA A 446 2.17 35.55 29.52
C ALA A 446 2.86 36.91 29.62
N ALA A 447 3.53 37.37 28.56
CA ALA A 447 4.16 38.70 28.50
C ALA A 447 3.12 39.84 28.65
N ALA A 448 1.95 39.71 28.00
CA ALA A 448 0.87 40.70 28.09
C ALA A 448 0.30 40.77 29.51
N ILE A 449 0.12 39.65 30.21
CA ILE A 449 -0.36 39.60 31.61
C ILE A 449 0.68 40.26 32.53
N VAL A 450 1.97 39.95 32.36
CA VAL A 450 3.05 40.57 33.16
C VAL A 450 3.13 42.07 32.87
N GLY A 451 3.07 42.49 31.61
CA GLY A 451 3.06 43.90 31.21
C GLY A 451 1.87 44.67 31.74
N GLY A 452 0.65 44.07 31.70
CA GLY A 452 -0.56 44.65 32.27
C GLY A 452 -0.51 44.81 33.81
N ASN A 453 0.07 43.83 34.50
CA ASN A 453 0.28 43.93 35.94
C ASN A 453 1.30 45.02 36.33
N ILE A 454 2.37 45.16 35.54
CA ILE A 454 3.38 46.23 35.75
C ILE A 454 2.74 47.60 35.47
N ALA A 455 1.98 47.77 34.41
CA ALA A 455 1.28 49.00 34.09
C ALA A 455 0.25 49.39 35.19
N GLY A 456 -0.42 48.40 35.79
CA GLY A 456 -1.31 48.61 36.94
C GLY A 456 -0.60 49.00 38.23
N LEU A 457 0.67 48.60 38.40
CA LEU A 457 1.51 49.01 39.55
C LEU A 457 2.08 50.44 39.43
N PHE A 458 2.23 50.93 38.21
CA PHE A 458 2.81 52.26 37.89
C PHE A 458 1.78 53.23 37.29
N GLY A 459 0.53 52.83 37.15
CA GLY A 459 -0.59 53.65 36.67
C GLY A 459 -0.93 54.74 37.72
N PRO A 460 -1.41 55.92 37.30
CA PRO A 460 -1.81 56.96 38.21
C PRO A 460 -2.91 56.45 39.15
N LYS A 461 -2.66 56.67 40.47
CA LYS A 461 -3.66 56.44 41.52
C LYS A 461 -4.93 57.19 41.16
N PRO A 462 -6.16 56.61 41.29
CA PRO A 462 -7.37 57.40 41.14
C PRO A 462 -7.36 58.53 42.17
N ASP A 463 -7.49 59.77 41.71
CA ASP A 463 -7.66 60.95 42.60
C ASP A 463 -8.87 60.70 43.45
N ASP A 464 -8.66 60.67 44.75
CA ASP A 464 -9.62 60.63 45.81
C ASP A 464 -10.25 62.07 46.00
N THR A 465 -11.04 62.48 45.01
CA THR A 465 -11.89 63.68 45.15
C THR A 465 -13.21 63.28 45.78
N SER A 466 -13.18 62.97 47.08
CA SER A 466 -14.35 63.12 47.94
C SER A 466 -14.56 64.61 48.22
N GLY A 467 -15.23 65.27 47.29
CA GLY A 467 -15.74 66.63 47.55
C GLY A 467 -16.89 66.59 48.56
N ASP A 468 -16.65 67.18 49.70
CA ASP A 468 -17.66 67.52 50.70
C ASP A 468 -18.82 68.26 50.01
N VAL A 469 -20.01 67.70 50.05
CA VAL A 469 -21.25 68.40 49.76
C VAL A 469 -21.84 68.78 51.12
N VAL A 470 -21.65 70.04 51.47
CA VAL A 470 -22.39 70.72 52.59
C VAL A 470 -23.84 70.92 52.17
N PRO A 471 -24.85 70.51 52.94
CA PRO A 471 -26.24 70.90 52.68
C PRO A 471 -26.53 72.32 53.13
N ALA A 472 -27.06 73.17 52.25
CA ALA A 472 -27.68 74.42 52.60
C ALA A 472 -29.19 74.22 52.60
N GLU A 473 -29.77 74.58 53.73
CA GLU A 473 -31.16 74.91 54.13
C GLU A 473 -32.33 74.49 53.21
#